data_a2ecf2af770e7c6ed2af642feceef04f
#
_entry.id   a2ecf2af770e7c6ed2af642feceef04f
#
_cell.length_a   1.000
_cell.length_b   1.000
_cell.length_c   1.000
_cell.angle_alpha   90.00
_cell.angle_beta   90.00
_cell.angle_gamma   90.00
#
_symmetry.space_group_name_H-M   'P 1'
#
loop_
_entity.id
_entity.type
_entity.pdbx_description
1 polymer ?
#
loop_
_entity_poly.entity_id
_entity_poly.type
_entity_poly.pdbx_seq_one_letter_code
_entity_poly.pdbx_strand_id
1 'polypeptide(L)'
;MADLHHTKNPSEPETTMTHIYDQHLERNSANHAPLSPLGFIARTAEVYPERLAVVHGTLRRNWGETYARCRQLASSLHKAGVGKNDTVAVMLPNTPPMVEAHFGVPMAGAVLNALNTRLDAETIAFMLDHGEAKVLIVDPEFTGVVAKALKLRQRSAPLLVIQVEDALYGPAAEQVGSLDYDDFVAGGDAGFDWQLPADEWDAIALNYTSGTTGNPKGVVYHHRGAAINAISNVLEWDMPKHAVYLWTLPMFHCNGWCFPWTVAARAGVNVCLRRV
;
A
#
# COMPACT_ATOMS: atom_id res chain seq x y z
N MET A 1 45.74 32.16 -45.49
CA MET A 1 44.74 32.30 -44.43
C MET A 1 44.66 30.95 -43.72
N ALA A 2 45.25 30.87 -42.58
CA ALA A 2 45.41 29.61 -41.85
C ALA A 2 44.33 29.53 -40.77
N ASP A 3 43.49 28.49 -40.83
CA ASP A 3 42.50 28.15 -39.84
C ASP A 3 43.20 27.51 -38.63
N LEU A 4 43.14 28.18 -37.50
CA LEU A 4 43.63 27.66 -36.22
C LEU A 4 42.52 26.85 -35.55
N HIS A 5 42.53 25.53 -35.75
CA HIS A 5 41.75 24.61 -34.90
C HIS A 5 42.34 24.57 -33.50
N HIS A 6 41.66 25.21 -32.57
CA HIS A 6 41.88 25.02 -31.15
C HIS A 6 41.29 23.67 -30.73
N THR A 7 42.16 22.67 -30.60
CA THR A 7 41.85 21.42 -29.92
C THR A 7 41.75 21.70 -28.41
N LYS A 8 40.53 21.69 -27.85
CA LYS A 8 40.33 21.63 -26.40
C LYS A 8 40.93 20.32 -25.85
N ASN A 9 41.89 20.42 -24.99
CA ASN A 9 42.38 19.33 -24.16
C ASN A 9 41.22 18.71 -23.41
N PRO A 10 41.16 17.35 -23.22
CA PRO A 10 40.18 16.74 -22.32
C PRO A 10 40.42 17.26 -20.93
N SER A 11 39.39 17.88 -20.36
CA SER A 11 39.39 18.45 -19.02
C SER A 11 39.83 17.43 -17.99
N GLU A 12 40.85 17.81 -17.22
CA GLU A 12 41.10 17.20 -15.90
C GLU A 12 39.81 17.11 -15.10
N PRO A 13 39.58 16.06 -14.30
CA PRO A 13 38.40 15.99 -13.45
C PRO A 13 38.40 17.22 -12.55
N GLU A 14 37.38 18.07 -12.68
CA GLU A 14 37.12 19.15 -11.70
C GLU A 14 37.07 18.50 -10.33
N THR A 15 38.10 18.71 -9.54
CA THR A 15 38.11 18.40 -8.11
C THR A 15 37.08 19.38 -7.49
N THR A 16 35.83 18.94 -7.44
CA THR A 16 34.79 19.65 -6.68
C THR A 16 35.29 19.74 -5.24
N MET A 17 35.74 20.94 -4.85
CA MET A 17 36.09 21.19 -3.45
C MET A 17 34.86 20.94 -2.62
N THR A 18 34.85 19.82 -1.89
CA THR A 18 33.77 19.46 -1.00
C THR A 18 33.69 20.52 0.11
N HIS A 19 32.55 21.18 0.23
CA HIS A 19 32.33 22.19 1.27
C HIS A 19 32.48 21.55 2.66
N ILE A 20 32.86 22.35 3.69
CA ILE A 20 33.00 21.83 5.07
C ILE A 20 31.72 21.14 5.59
N TYR A 21 30.55 21.53 5.10
CA TYR A 21 29.27 20.94 5.45
C TYR A 21 28.96 19.65 4.68
N ASP A 22 29.83 19.19 3.77
CA ASP A 22 29.72 17.94 3.03
C ASP A 22 30.78 16.91 3.47
N GLN A 23 31.62 17.27 4.46
CA GLN A 23 32.68 16.41 4.97
C GLN A 23 32.23 15.67 6.22
N HIS A 24 32.43 14.34 6.26
CA HIS A 24 32.09 13.49 7.40
C HIS A 24 30.59 13.51 7.78
N LEU A 25 29.72 13.79 6.80
CA LEU A 25 28.26 13.87 6.98
C LEU A 25 27.53 12.87 6.09
N GLU A 26 28.20 11.78 5.72
CA GLU A 26 27.64 10.71 4.90
C GLU A 26 26.44 10.09 5.59
N ARG A 27 25.44 9.72 4.78
CA ARG A 27 24.26 9.02 5.26
C ARG A 27 24.64 7.60 5.71
N ASN A 28 24.16 7.19 6.87
CA ASN A 28 24.30 5.84 7.40
C ASN A 28 23.05 5.46 8.20
N SER A 29 22.95 4.21 8.63
CA SER A 29 21.77 3.70 9.34
C SER A 29 21.46 4.39 10.68
N ALA A 30 22.43 5.10 11.26
CA ALA A 30 22.22 5.81 12.53
C ALA A 30 21.66 7.23 12.33
N ASN A 31 21.91 7.86 11.17
CA ASN A 31 21.54 9.27 10.95
C ASN A 31 20.52 9.46 9.80
N HIS A 32 20.19 8.41 9.07
CA HIS A 32 19.26 8.50 7.94
C HIS A 32 18.37 7.27 7.83
N ALA A 33 17.07 7.50 7.66
CA ALA A 33 16.10 6.52 7.21
C ALA A 33 15.19 7.17 6.14
N PRO A 34 14.83 6.45 5.08
CA PRO A 34 13.86 6.94 4.09
C PRO A 34 12.53 7.27 4.75
N LEU A 35 11.91 8.38 4.34
CA LEU A 35 10.60 8.77 4.85
C LEU A 35 9.52 7.85 4.27
N SER A 36 8.92 7.04 5.13
CA SER A 36 7.88 6.07 4.77
C SER A 36 6.85 5.95 5.88
N PRO A 37 5.55 5.81 5.56
CA PRO A 37 4.53 5.61 6.59
C PRO A 37 4.59 4.22 7.24
N LEU A 38 5.37 3.27 6.70
CA LEU A 38 5.53 1.94 7.27
C LEU A 38 6.19 1.96 8.65
N GLY A 39 7.06 2.94 8.91
CA GLY A 39 7.65 3.14 10.23
C GLY A 39 6.62 3.45 11.32
N PHE A 40 5.44 3.97 10.97
CA PHE A 40 4.42 4.33 11.96
C PHE A 40 3.80 3.09 12.62
N ILE A 41 3.44 2.06 11.84
CA ILE A 41 2.89 0.84 12.40
C ILE A 41 3.94 0.05 13.18
N ALA A 42 5.18 -0.03 12.69
CA ALA A 42 6.27 -0.72 13.37
C ALA A 42 6.51 -0.12 14.75
N ARG A 43 6.70 1.23 14.82
CA ARG A 43 6.84 1.95 16.08
C ARG A 43 5.62 1.75 17.00
N THR A 44 4.42 1.81 16.44
CA THR A 44 3.19 1.69 17.24
C THR A 44 3.03 0.29 17.81
N ALA A 45 3.34 -0.75 17.05
CA ALA A 45 3.32 -2.13 17.54
C ALA A 45 4.38 -2.39 18.62
N GLU A 46 5.54 -1.72 18.55
CA GLU A 46 6.58 -1.84 19.57
C GLU A 46 6.21 -1.12 20.87
N VAL A 47 5.70 0.12 20.76
CA VAL A 47 5.45 0.97 21.94
C VAL A 47 4.09 0.68 22.60
N TYR A 48 3.10 0.26 21.81
CA TYR A 48 1.72 0.06 22.24
C TYR A 48 1.12 -1.27 21.74
N PRO A 49 1.82 -2.42 21.89
CA PRO A 49 1.39 -3.70 21.30
C PRO A 49 -0.01 -4.10 21.69
N GLU A 50 -0.37 -3.92 22.97
CA GLU A 50 -1.66 -4.36 23.52
C GLU A 50 -2.83 -3.40 23.28
N ARG A 51 -2.55 -2.21 22.70
CA ARG A 51 -3.65 -1.28 22.42
C ARG A 51 -4.48 -1.73 21.24
N LEU A 52 -5.80 -1.55 21.35
CA LEU A 52 -6.75 -1.85 20.30
C LEU A 52 -6.39 -1.06 19.02
N ALA A 53 -6.30 -1.76 17.90
CA ALA A 53 -5.96 -1.23 16.60
C ALA A 53 -7.11 -1.31 15.60
N VAL A 54 -7.86 -2.43 15.61
CA VAL A 54 -8.90 -2.71 14.61
C VAL A 54 -10.16 -3.28 15.30
N VAL A 55 -11.30 -2.74 14.90
CA VAL A 55 -12.63 -3.19 15.31
C VAL A 55 -13.46 -3.48 14.05
N HIS A 56 -14.06 -4.68 13.98
CA HIS A 56 -14.98 -5.05 12.89
C HIS A 56 -16.03 -6.04 13.43
N GLY A 57 -17.26 -5.61 13.57
CA GLY A 57 -18.26 -6.40 14.27
C GLY A 57 -17.79 -6.79 15.67
N THR A 58 -17.67 -8.09 15.92
CA THR A 58 -17.13 -8.65 17.18
C THR A 58 -15.60 -8.76 17.20
N LEU A 59 -14.96 -8.67 16.02
CA LEU A 59 -13.51 -8.75 15.90
C LEU A 59 -12.86 -7.57 16.64
N ARG A 60 -11.84 -7.90 17.42
CA ARG A 60 -10.95 -6.94 18.09
C ARG A 60 -9.52 -7.43 17.90
N ARG A 61 -8.64 -6.57 17.37
CA ARG A 61 -7.20 -6.84 17.25
C ARG A 61 -6.43 -5.67 17.82
N ASN A 62 -5.35 -5.99 18.53
CA ASN A 62 -4.41 -4.99 19.02
C ASN A 62 -3.36 -4.63 17.95
N TRP A 63 -2.46 -3.68 18.24
CA TRP A 63 -1.44 -3.25 17.30
C TRP A 63 -0.36 -4.32 17.07
N GLY A 64 -0.01 -5.12 18.08
CA GLY A 64 0.90 -6.25 17.93
C GLY A 64 0.36 -7.29 16.95
N GLU A 65 -0.90 -7.70 17.13
CA GLU A 65 -1.59 -8.65 16.25
C GLU A 65 -1.75 -8.09 14.83
N THR A 66 -2.15 -6.82 14.71
CA THR A 66 -2.33 -6.16 13.40
C THR A 66 -1.00 -6.08 12.64
N TYR A 67 0.08 -5.71 13.31
CA TYR A 67 1.41 -5.65 12.71
C TYR A 67 1.92 -7.03 12.29
N ALA A 68 1.72 -8.06 13.14
CA ALA A 68 2.06 -9.43 12.81
C ALA A 68 1.34 -9.90 11.52
N ARG A 69 0.05 -9.60 11.38
CA ARG A 69 -0.71 -9.94 10.17
C ARG A 69 -0.23 -9.18 8.93
N CYS A 70 0.13 -7.90 9.07
CA CYS A 70 0.72 -7.14 7.95
C CYS A 70 2.05 -7.78 7.48
N ARG A 71 2.89 -8.24 8.41
CA ARG A 71 4.13 -8.95 8.11
C ARG A 71 3.87 -10.31 7.48
N GLN A 72 2.89 -11.05 7.96
CA GLN A 72 2.45 -12.32 7.36
C GLN A 72 1.96 -12.11 5.93
N LEU A 73 1.11 -11.09 5.69
CA LEU A 73 0.67 -10.75 4.33
C LEU A 73 1.86 -10.43 3.42
N ALA A 74 2.81 -9.61 3.87
CA ALA A 74 4.01 -9.29 3.12
C ALA A 74 4.85 -10.54 2.80
N SER A 75 5.04 -11.42 3.78
CA SER A 75 5.74 -12.70 3.62
C SER A 75 5.06 -13.62 2.61
N SER A 76 3.73 -13.74 2.68
CA SER A 76 2.97 -14.57 1.74
C SER A 76 3.01 -14.03 0.32
N LEU A 77 2.91 -12.70 0.16
CA LEU A 77 3.10 -12.04 -1.14
C LEU A 77 4.50 -12.29 -1.70
N HIS A 78 5.54 -12.17 -0.86
CA HIS A 78 6.91 -12.45 -1.26
C HIS A 78 7.11 -13.92 -1.68
N LYS A 79 6.53 -14.88 -0.94
CA LYS A 79 6.52 -16.31 -1.30
C LYS A 79 5.79 -16.57 -2.63
N ALA A 80 4.79 -15.76 -2.95
CA ALA A 80 4.05 -15.80 -4.22
C ALA A 80 4.80 -15.10 -5.38
N GLY A 81 6.03 -14.63 -5.17
CA GLY A 81 6.85 -13.96 -6.19
C GLY A 81 6.51 -12.48 -6.41
N VAL A 82 5.86 -11.85 -5.43
CA VAL A 82 5.59 -10.41 -5.44
C VAL A 82 6.73 -9.66 -4.76
N GLY A 83 7.22 -8.60 -5.39
CA GLY A 83 8.31 -7.78 -4.88
C GLY A 83 8.24 -6.33 -5.35
N LYS A 84 9.40 -5.68 -5.40
CA LYS A 84 9.51 -4.24 -5.75
C LYS A 84 8.81 -3.93 -7.08
N ASN A 85 7.96 -2.89 -7.04
CA ASN A 85 7.17 -2.36 -8.18
C ASN A 85 6.10 -3.30 -8.73
N ASP A 86 5.87 -4.46 -8.12
CA ASP A 86 4.74 -5.31 -8.50
C ASP A 86 3.44 -4.73 -7.96
N THR A 87 2.37 -4.83 -8.75
CA THR A 87 1.07 -4.31 -8.32
C THR A 87 0.25 -5.40 -7.65
N VAL A 88 -0.24 -5.09 -6.45
CA VAL A 88 -1.27 -5.86 -5.75
C VAL A 88 -2.57 -5.06 -5.77
N ALA A 89 -3.52 -5.50 -6.56
CA ALA A 89 -4.86 -4.90 -6.60
C ALA A 89 -5.71 -5.42 -5.45
N VAL A 90 -6.53 -4.54 -4.86
CA VAL A 90 -7.50 -4.93 -3.84
C VAL A 90 -8.86 -4.34 -4.15
N MET A 91 -9.91 -5.14 -4.07
CA MET A 91 -11.30 -4.71 -4.20
C MET A 91 -12.03 -5.04 -2.89
N LEU A 92 -11.85 -4.16 -1.92
CA LEU A 92 -12.25 -4.35 -0.52
C LEU A 92 -13.03 -3.14 -0.02
N PRO A 93 -14.09 -3.33 0.78
CA PRO A 93 -14.71 -2.24 1.53
C PRO A 93 -13.83 -1.87 2.74
N ASN A 94 -14.34 -1.03 3.62
CA ASN A 94 -13.63 -0.66 4.86
C ASN A 94 -13.64 -1.82 5.86
N THR A 95 -12.77 -2.80 5.65
CA THR A 95 -12.64 -4.02 6.45
C THR A 95 -11.19 -4.24 6.92
N PRO A 96 -10.95 -5.13 7.87
CA PRO A 96 -9.59 -5.42 8.34
C PRO A 96 -8.59 -5.77 7.24
N PRO A 97 -8.92 -6.60 6.21
CA PRO A 97 -8.01 -6.85 5.08
C PRO A 97 -7.58 -5.58 4.34
N MET A 98 -8.45 -4.56 4.23
CA MET A 98 -8.08 -3.29 3.61
C MET A 98 -7.07 -2.53 4.47
N VAL A 99 -7.23 -2.53 5.80
CA VAL A 99 -6.23 -1.94 6.71
C VAL A 99 -4.89 -2.68 6.57
N GLU A 100 -4.92 -4.00 6.60
CA GLU A 100 -3.74 -4.86 6.47
C GLU A 100 -3.02 -4.63 5.12
N ALA A 101 -3.76 -4.46 4.03
CA ALA A 101 -3.21 -4.21 2.69
C ALA A 101 -2.42 -2.90 2.61
N HIS A 102 -2.86 -1.83 3.31
CA HIS A 102 -2.15 -0.55 3.34
C HIS A 102 -0.73 -0.63 3.92
N PHE A 103 -0.44 -1.67 4.68
CA PHE A 103 0.88 -1.91 5.27
C PHE A 103 1.56 -3.14 4.66
N GLY A 104 0.86 -4.28 4.61
CA GLY A 104 1.44 -5.54 4.17
C GLY A 104 1.89 -5.55 2.71
N VAL A 105 1.14 -4.89 1.81
CA VAL A 105 1.54 -4.78 0.40
C VAL A 105 2.84 -3.96 0.25
N PRO A 106 2.94 -2.74 0.79
CA PRO A 106 4.20 -2.00 0.72
C PRO A 106 5.35 -2.63 1.51
N MET A 107 5.09 -3.39 2.58
CA MET A 107 6.13 -4.16 3.28
C MET A 107 6.73 -5.26 2.41
N ALA A 108 5.99 -5.77 1.42
CA ALA A 108 6.54 -6.67 0.40
C ALA A 108 7.33 -5.93 -0.70
N GLY A 109 7.43 -4.60 -0.62
CA GLY A 109 8.01 -3.74 -1.66
C GLY A 109 7.06 -3.48 -2.84
N ALA A 110 5.82 -3.95 -2.76
CA ALA A 110 4.83 -3.87 -3.82
C ALA A 110 4.00 -2.58 -3.76
N VAL A 111 3.29 -2.29 -4.84
CA VAL A 111 2.44 -1.12 -5.00
C VAL A 111 0.99 -1.52 -4.75
N LEU A 112 0.34 -0.88 -3.78
CA LEU A 112 -1.07 -1.11 -3.47
C LEU A 112 -1.96 -0.41 -4.52
N ASN A 113 -2.75 -1.18 -5.27
CA ASN A 113 -3.79 -0.64 -6.15
C ASN A 113 -5.18 -0.86 -5.53
N ALA A 114 -5.68 0.16 -4.85
CA ALA A 114 -7.01 0.11 -4.21
C ALA A 114 -8.09 0.47 -5.24
N LEU A 115 -8.83 -0.55 -5.72
CA LEU A 115 -9.89 -0.38 -6.70
C LEU A 115 -11.16 0.22 -6.08
N ASN A 116 -11.81 1.10 -6.80
CA ASN A 116 -13.10 1.64 -6.40
C ASN A 116 -14.17 0.53 -6.46
N THR A 117 -14.87 0.33 -5.35
CA THR A 117 -15.89 -0.73 -5.20
C THR A 117 -17.18 -0.50 -6.00
N ARG A 118 -17.30 0.63 -6.71
CA ARG A 118 -18.47 0.99 -7.53
C ARG A 118 -18.20 0.86 -9.03
N LEU A 119 -17.08 0.29 -9.43
CA LEU A 119 -16.69 0.14 -10.83
C LEU A 119 -17.44 -1.01 -11.50
N ASP A 120 -17.65 -0.87 -12.83
CA ASP A 120 -18.11 -1.94 -13.70
C ASP A 120 -16.98 -2.92 -14.08
N ALA A 121 -17.35 -4.03 -14.69
CA ALA A 121 -16.42 -5.09 -15.01
C ALA A 121 -15.37 -4.70 -16.06
N GLU A 122 -15.74 -3.89 -17.05
CA GLU A 122 -14.85 -3.38 -18.09
C GLU A 122 -13.75 -2.51 -17.50
N THR A 123 -14.13 -1.59 -16.62
CA THR A 123 -13.20 -0.68 -15.94
C THR A 123 -12.26 -1.45 -14.99
N ILE A 124 -12.77 -2.43 -14.26
CA ILE A 124 -11.94 -3.29 -13.41
C ILE A 124 -10.94 -4.09 -14.26
N ALA A 125 -11.38 -4.70 -15.36
CA ALA A 125 -10.50 -5.44 -16.28
C ALA A 125 -9.40 -4.54 -16.82
N PHE A 126 -9.74 -3.32 -17.27
CA PHE A 126 -8.78 -2.33 -17.73
C PHE A 126 -7.76 -1.99 -16.64
N MET A 127 -8.19 -1.70 -15.41
CA MET A 127 -7.28 -1.32 -14.33
C MET A 127 -6.34 -2.45 -13.92
N LEU A 128 -6.82 -3.70 -13.91
CA LEU A 128 -5.99 -4.87 -13.63
C LEU A 128 -4.91 -5.07 -14.70
N ASP A 129 -5.26 -4.87 -15.97
CA ASP A 129 -4.34 -5.05 -17.08
C ASP A 129 -3.38 -3.85 -17.22
N HIS A 130 -3.87 -2.61 -17.13
CA HIS A 130 -3.07 -1.39 -17.22
C HIS A 130 -2.10 -1.23 -16.03
N GLY A 131 -2.56 -1.57 -14.82
CA GLY A 131 -1.76 -1.56 -13.60
C GLY A 131 -0.86 -2.80 -13.44
N GLU A 132 -0.90 -3.73 -14.40
CA GLU A 132 -0.10 -4.96 -14.41
C GLU A 132 -0.23 -5.78 -13.12
N ALA A 133 -1.44 -5.88 -12.58
CA ALA A 133 -1.69 -6.56 -11.31
C ALA A 133 -1.22 -8.03 -11.35
N LYS A 134 -0.38 -8.41 -10.40
CA LYS A 134 0.03 -9.81 -10.17
C LYS A 134 -0.89 -10.54 -9.20
N VAL A 135 -1.46 -9.79 -8.24
CA VAL A 135 -2.39 -10.31 -7.24
C VAL A 135 -3.64 -9.45 -7.22
N LEU A 136 -4.78 -10.08 -7.03
CA LEU A 136 -6.06 -9.44 -6.71
C LEU A 136 -6.61 -10.03 -5.42
N ILE A 137 -6.83 -9.18 -4.41
CA ILE A 137 -7.55 -9.55 -3.19
C ILE A 137 -8.97 -9.00 -3.31
N VAL A 138 -9.97 -9.87 -3.18
CA VAL A 138 -11.36 -9.52 -3.44
C VAL A 138 -12.26 -9.89 -2.27
N ASP A 139 -13.13 -8.95 -1.88
CA ASP A 139 -14.17 -9.16 -0.87
C ASP A 139 -15.36 -9.94 -1.44
N PRO A 140 -16.06 -10.75 -0.65
CA PRO A 140 -17.21 -11.55 -1.12
C PRO A 140 -18.32 -10.71 -1.75
N GLU A 141 -18.46 -9.44 -1.38
CA GLU A 141 -19.45 -8.51 -1.95
C GLU A 141 -19.22 -8.24 -3.44
N PHE A 142 -17.98 -8.31 -3.92
CA PHE A 142 -17.62 -7.90 -5.28
C PHE A 142 -17.28 -9.07 -6.21
N THR A 143 -17.41 -10.32 -5.75
CA THR A 143 -17.06 -11.50 -6.54
C THR A 143 -17.82 -11.58 -7.86
N GLY A 144 -19.10 -11.21 -7.88
CA GLY A 144 -19.92 -11.27 -9.11
C GLY A 144 -19.47 -10.29 -10.21
N VAL A 145 -19.04 -9.06 -9.87
CA VAL A 145 -18.50 -8.11 -10.85
C VAL A 145 -17.08 -8.48 -11.23
N VAL A 146 -16.28 -8.95 -10.29
CA VAL A 146 -14.90 -9.40 -10.53
C VAL A 146 -14.88 -10.63 -11.44
N ALA A 147 -15.78 -11.60 -11.27
CA ALA A 147 -15.88 -12.76 -12.17
C ALA A 147 -16.09 -12.35 -13.63
N LYS A 148 -16.89 -11.31 -13.87
CA LYS A 148 -17.07 -10.73 -15.21
C LYS A 148 -15.81 -10.02 -15.69
N ALA A 149 -15.19 -9.22 -14.84
CA ALA A 149 -13.96 -8.51 -15.16
C ALA A 149 -12.82 -9.45 -15.55
N LEU A 150 -12.64 -10.55 -14.82
CA LEU A 150 -11.60 -11.56 -15.13
C LEU A 150 -11.76 -12.19 -16.53
N LYS A 151 -13.00 -12.30 -17.02
CA LYS A 151 -13.29 -12.80 -18.39
C LYS A 151 -12.99 -11.74 -19.47
N LEU A 152 -13.00 -10.46 -19.11
CA LEU A 152 -12.79 -9.33 -20.02
C LEU A 152 -11.33 -8.91 -20.12
N ARG A 153 -10.46 -9.39 -19.22
CA ARG A 153 -9.04 -9.11 -19.27
C ARG A 153 -8.42 -9.52 -20.60
N GLN A 154 -7.57 -8.66 -21.14
CA GLN A 154 -6.86 -8.90 -22.39
C GLN A 154 -5.42 -9.38 -22.16
N ARG A 155 -4.85 -9.07 -21.00
CA ARG A 155 -3.51 -9.48 -20.62
C ARG A 155 -3.51 -10.96 -20.22
N SER A 156 -2.66 -11.75 -20.88
CA SER A 156 -2.50 -13.19 -20.61
C SER A 156 -1.61 -13.48 -19.38
N ALA A 157 -0.99 -12.47 -18.79
CA ALA A 157 -0.14 -12.65 -17.62
C ALA A 157 -0.95 -13.25 -16.45
N PRO A 158 -0.37 -14.21 -15.69
CA PRO A 158 -1.02 -14.80 -14.53
C PRO A 158 -1.46 -13.74 -13.52
N LEU A 159 -2.64 -13.91 -12.96
CA LEU A 159 -3.17 -13.12 -11.86
C LEU A 159 -3.58 -14.08 -10.73
N LEU A 160 -2.90 -13.98 -9.58
CA LEU A 160 -3.30 -14.71 -8.39
C LEU A 160 -4.52 -14.01 -7.77
N VAL A 161 -5.65 -14.72 -7.66
CA VAL A 161 -6.85 -14.18 -7.03
C VAL A 161 -7.04 -14.81 -5.65
N ILE A 162 -7.12 -13.96 -4.63
CA ILE A 162 -7.30 -14.31 -3.22
C ILE A 162 -8.65 -13.76 -2.78
N GLN A 163 -9.51 -14.63 -2.27
CA GLN A 163 -10.86 -14.25 -1.85
C GLN A 163 -10.93 -14.12 -0.34
N VAL A 164 -11.53 -13.02 0.12
CA VAL A 164 -11.82 -12.80 1.54
C VAL A 164 -13.13 -13.45 1.91
N GLU A 165 -13.22 -14.01 3.10
CA GLU A 165 -14.47 -14.34 3.76
C GLU A 165 -14.78 -13.31 4.85
N ASP A 166 -16.05 -12.87 4.92
CA ASP A 166 -16.51 -11.95 5.96
C ASP A 166 -17.89 -12.35 6.47
N ALA A 167 -17.93 -12.84 7.68
CA ALA A 167 -19.18 -13.28 8.33
C ALA A 167 -20.24 -12.17 8.46
N LEU A 168 -19.84 -10.89 8.44
CA LEU A 168 -20.77 -9.77 8.47
C LEU A 168 -21.45 -9.50 7.12
N TYR A 169 -20.87 -10.00 6.04
CA TYR A 169 -21.48 -9.94 4.71
C TYR A 169 -22.27 -11.21 4.41
N GLY A 170 -21.66 -12.35 4.68
CA GLY A 170 -22.17 -13.66 4.30
C GLY A 170 -21.45 -14.27 3.12
N PRO A 171 -22.02 -15.34 2.49
CA PRO A 171 -21.35 -16.05 1.42
C PRO A 171 -21.18 -15.20 0.17
N ALA A 172 -20.07 -15.40 -0.53
CA ALA A 172 -19.81 -14.80 -1.83
C ALA A 172 -20.81 -15.29 -2.89
N ALA A 173 -21.15 -14.41 -3.85
CA ALA A 173 -22.03 -14.77 -4.97
C ALA A 173 -21.37 -15.76 -5.94
N GLU A 174 -20.05 -15.65 -6.12
CA GLU A 174 -19.25 -16.51 -6.99
C GLU A 174 -17.89 -16.81 -6.32
N GLN A 175 -17.36 -18.01 -6.56
CA GLN A 175 -15.99 -18.35 -6.19
C GLN A 175 -15.06 -17.88 -7.32
N VAL A 176 -14.28 -16.83 -7.05
CA VAL A 176 -13.35 -16.23 -8.03
C VAL A 176 -11.89 -16.48 -7.69
N GLY A 177 -11.59 -16.66 -6.40
CA GLY A 177 -10.25 -16.94 -5.89
C GLY A 177 -10.02 -18.44 -5.69
N SER A 178 -8.77 -18.86 -5.84
CA SER A 178 -8.32 -20.22 -5.52
C SER A 178 -7.80 -20.35 -4.08
N LEU A 179 -7.60 -19.23 -3.40
CA LEU A 179 -7.06 -19.14 -2.04
C LEU A 179 -7.98 -18.30 -1.17
N ASP A 180 -8.17 -18.73 0.08
CA ASP A 180 -8.75 -17.92 1.13
C ASP A 180 -7.72 -16.90 1.66
N TYR A 181 -8.18 -15.71 2.02
CA TYR A 181 -7.30 -14.63 2.49
C TYR A 181 -6.66 -14.93 3.85
N ASP A 182 -7.44 -15.44 4.80
CA ASP A 182 -6.90 -15.74 6.13
C ASP A 182 -5.91 -16.90 6.09
N ASP A 183 -6.17 -17.93 5.29
CA ASP A 183 -5.24 -19.02 5.04
C ASP A 183 -3.97 -18.52 4.33
N PHE A 184 -4.11 -17.64 3.34
CA PHE A 184 -2.97 -17.04 2.65
C PHE A 184 -2.10 -16.23 3.62
N VAL A 185 -2.69 -15.40 4.45
CA VAL A 185 -1.99 -14.62 5.47
C VAL A 185 -1.33 -15.53 6.50
N ALA A 186 -2.06 -16.54 7.01
CA ALA A 186 -1.54 -17.51 7.98
C ALA A 186 -0.35 -18.32 7.46
N GLY A 187 -0.24 -18.52 6.14
CA GLY A 187 0.91 -19.13 5.49
C GLY A 187 2.19 -18.27 5.52
N GLY A 188 2.09 -17.00 5.89
CA GLY A 188 3.20 -16.06 6.01
C GLY A 188 3.91 -16.13 7.35
N ASP A 189 5.11 -15.54 7.38
CA ASP A 189 5.91 -15.41 8.59
C ASP A 189 5.59 -14.10 9.32
N ALA A 190 5.08 -14.18 10.55
CA ALA A 190 4.85 -13.02 11.42
C ALA A 190 6.15 -12.30 11.82
N GLY A 191 7.29 -12.97 11.69
CA GLY A 191 8.64 -12.43 11.88
C GLY A 191 9.28 -11.86 10.61
N PHE A 192 8.57 -11.78 9.47
CA PHE A 192 9.12 -11.33 8.20
C PHE A 192 9.87 -10.00 8.33
N ASP A 193 11.16 -10.02 7.94
CA ASP A 193 12.04 -8.87 8.00
C ASP A 193 11.89 -8.01 6.73
N TRP A 194 10.87 -7.17 6.73
CA TRP A 194 10.63 -6.21 5.67
C TRP A 194 11.60 -5.04 5.75
N GLN A 195 11.92 -4.45 4.61
CA GLN A 195 12.85 -3.33 4.54
C GLN A 195 12.13 -2.04 4.14
N LEU A 196 12.62 -0.90 4.64
CA LEU A 196 12.22 0.40 4.12
C LEU A 196 12.60 0.53 2.64
N PRO A 197 11.89 1.34 1.84
CA PRO A 197 12.26 1.54 0.44
C PRO A 197 13.69 2.08 0.33
N ALA A 198 14.42 1.66 -0.68
CA ALA A 198 15.77 2.18 -0.94
C ALA A 198 15.73 3.67 -1.28
N ASP A 199 14.66 4.12 -1.92
CA ASP A 199 14.35 5.52 -2.21
C ASP A 199 12.94 5.84 -1.71
N GLU A 200 12.79 6.90 -0.93
CA GLU A 200 11.48 7.38 -0.45
C GLU A 200 10.57 7.87 -1.59
N TRP A 201 11.10 8.00 -2.81
CA TRP A 201 10.37 8.28 -4.05
C TRP A 201 9.79 7.03 -4.70
N ASP A 202 10.15 5.83 -4.23
CA ASP A 202 9.54 4.57 -4.69
C ASP A 202 8.01 4.61 -4.51
N ALA A 203 7.29 3.98 -5.44
CA ALA A 203 5.83 3.92 -5.41
C ALA A 203 5.31 3.11 -4.22
N ILE A 204 4.32 3.64 -3.51
CA ILE A 204 3.61 2.94 -2.42
C ILE A 204 2.20 2.54 -2.83
N ALA A 205 1.54 3.37 -3.65
CA ALA A 205 0.17 3.12 -4.08
C ALA A 205 -0.10 3.65 -5.48
N LEU A 206 -0.99 2.95 -6.20
CA LEU A 206 -1.56 3.32 -7.48
C LEU A 206 -3.07 3.54 -7.30
N ASN A 207 -3.56 4.71 -7.67
CA ASN A 207 -4.97 5.05 -7.65
C ASN A 207 -5.43 5.47 -9.04
N TYR A 208 -6.68 5.20 -9.38
CA TYR A 208 -7.23 5.60 -10.65
C TYR A 208 -8.24 6.72 -10.50
N THR A 209 -8.15 7.73 -11.36
CA THR A 209 -9.18 8.76 -11.48
C THR A 209 -10.27 8.29 -12.42
N SER A 210 -11.50 8.79 -12.22
CA SER A 210 -12.67 8.43 -13.02
C SER A 210 -12.63 8.94 -14.47
N GLY A 211 -11.57 9.61 -14.90
CA GLY A 211 -11.36 10.16 -16.25
C GLY A 211 -12.64 10.72 -16.91
N THR A 212 -12.74 12.03 -17.05
CA THR A 212 -13.92 12.65 -17.69
C THR A 212 -13.94 12.51 -19.23
N THR A 213 -12.86 12.06 -19.85
CA THR A 213 -12.67 12.08 -21.31
C THR A 213 -11.89 10.86 -21.85
N GLY A 214 -12.08 9.67 -21.31
CA GLY A 214 -11.39 8.47 -21.78
C GLY A 214 -11.10 7.45 -20.67
N ASN A 215 -10.16 6.56 -20.90
CA ASN A 215 -9.75 5.57 -19.91
C ASN A 215 -9.27 6.20 -18.60
N PRO A 216 -9.53 5.56 -17.45
CA PRO A 216 -9.02 6.02 -16.17
C PRO A 216 -7.51 6.24 -16.18
N LYS A 217 -7.05 7.30 -15.50
CA LYS A 217 -5.62 7.60 -15.38
C LYS A 217 -5.07 7.09 -14.06
N GLY A 218 -3.95 6.38 -14.11
CA GLY A 218 -3.23 5.94 -12.91
C GLY A 218 -2.48 7.11 -12.27
N VAL A 219 -2.70 7.32 -10.98
CA VAL A 219 -2.00 8.30 -10.13
C VAL A 219 -1.15 7.51 -9.14
N VAL A 220 0.16 7.71 -9.18
CA VAL A 220 1.11 7.01 -8.30
C VAL A 220 1.43 7.88 -7.10
N TYR A 221 1.29 7.33 -5.91
CA TYR A 221 1.82 7.90 -4.67
C TYR A 221 3.20 7.31 -4.40
N HIS A 222 4.10 8.11 -3.85
CA HIS A 222 5.38 7.64 -3.32
C HIS A 222 5.40 7.63 -1.79
N HIS A 223 6.31 6.86 -1.19
CA HIS A 223 6.41 6.69 0.26
C HIS A 223 6.52 8.02 1.01
N ARG A 224 7.38 8.93 0.53
CA ARG A 224 7.54 10.28 1.11
C ARG A 224 6.23 11.06 1.15
N GLY A 225 5.50 11.11 0.03
CA GLY A 225 4.24 11.85 -0.05
C GLY A 225 3.19 11.30 0.90
N ALA A 226 3.06 9.97 0.97
CA ALA A 226 2.14 9.30 1.87
C ALA A 226 2.47 9.58 3.35
N ALA A 227 3.78 9.55 3.73
CA ALA A 227 4.21 9.84 5.08
C ALA A 227 3.97 11.30 5.47
N ILE A 228 4.32 12.26 4.60
CA ILE A 228 4.10 13.68 4.85
C ILE A 228 2.60 13.97 4.99
N ASN A 229 1.76 13.44 4.09
CA ASN A 229 0.33 13.66 4.18
C ASN A 229 -0.28 13.04 5.45
N ALA A 230 0.17 11.86 5.85
CA ALA A 230 -0.28 11.24 7.10
C ALA A 230 0.08 12.08 8.34
N ILE A 231 1.27 12.70 8.37
CA ILE A 231 1.68 13.61 9.44
C ILE A 231 0.89 14.92 9.36
N SER A 232 0.66 15.46 8.16
CA SER A 232 -0.12 16.68 7.96
C SER A 232 -1.55 16.52 8.47
N ASN A 233 -2.17 15.35 8.26
CA ASN A 233 -3.49 15.05 8.84
C ASN A 233 -3.50 15.13 10.37
N VAL A 234 -2.42 14.68 11.03
CA VAL A 234 -2.32 14.80 12.51
C VAL A 234 -2.32 16.26 12.92
N LEU A 235 -1.56 17.09 12.21
CA LEU A 235 -1.40 18.51 12.55
C LEU A 235 -2.67 19.32 12.26
N GLU A 236 -3.24 19.13 11.06
CA GLU A 236 -4.38 19.92 10.58
C GLU A 236 -5.68 19.58 11.32
N TRP A 237 -5.84 18.32 11.75
CA TRP A 237 -7.04 17.85 12.45
C TRP A 237 -6.88 17.83 13.97
N ASP A 238 -5.75 18.29 14.50
CA ASP A 238 -5.43 18.14 15.92
C ASP A 238 -5.72 16.71 16.43
N MET A 239 -5.40 15.70 15.60
CA MET A 239 -5.80 14.34 15.91
C MET A 239 -5.18 13.88 17.23
N PRO A 240 -6.00 13.55 18.25
CA PRO A 240 -5.46 13.17 19.54
C PRO A 240 -4.70 11.83 19.45
N LYS A 241 -3.77 11.63 20.38
CA LYS A 241 -3.15 10.33 20.57
C LYS A 241 -4.24 9.32 20.93
N HIS A 242 -4.20 8.13 20.34
CA HIS A 242 -5.17 7.06 20.55
C HIS A 242 -6.60 7.40 20.09
N ALA A 243 -6.74 8.23 19.05
CA ALA A 243 -8.02 8.55 18.44
C ALA A 243 -8.78 7.28 18.03
N VAL A 244 -10.10 7.30 18.16
CA VAL A 244 -10.98 6.29 17.59
C VAL A 244 -11.52 6.81 16.27
N TYR A 245 -11.10 6.18 15.16
CA TYR A 245 -11.44 6.61 13.82
C TYR A 245 -12.50 5.68 13.20
N LEU A 246 -13.72 6.19 13.05
CA LEU A 246 -14.80 5.47 12.37
C LEU A 246 -14.65 5.67 10.85
N TRP A 247 -14.47 4.58 10.12
CA TRP A 247 -14.28 4.57 8.69
C TRP A 247 -15.58 4.79 7.90
N THR A 248 -16.05 6.02 7.86
CA THR A 248 -17.13 6.45 6.95
C THR A 248 -16.57 6.86 5.58
N LEU A 249 -15.33 7.35 5.53
CA LEU A 249 -14.61 7.62 4.29
C LEU A 249 -14.17 6.29 3.65
N PRO A 250 -14.38 6.06 2.33
CA PRO A 250 -13.86 4.85 1.69
C PRO A 250 -12.34 4.79 1.69
N MET A 251 -11.76 3.73 2.24
CA MET A 251 -10.30 3.53 2.28
C MET A 251 -9.68 3.40 0.88
N PHE A 252 -10.43 2.90 -0.11
CA PHE A 252 -9.93 2.79 -1.49
C PHE A 252 -9.77 4.15 -2.18
N HIS A 253 -10.58 5.16 -1.82
CA HIS A 253 -10.57 6.44 -2.49
C HIS A 253 -9.40 7.31 -2.00
N CYS A 254 -8.50 7.66 -2.92
CA CYS A 254 -7.25 8.39 -2.59
C CYS A 254 -6.50 7.73 -1.40
N ASN A 255 -6.52 6.40 -1.33
CA ASN A 255 -6.03 5.59 -0.19
C ASN A 255 -6.50 6.14 1.16
N GLY A 256 -7.83 6.37 1.25
CA GLY A 256 -8.45 6.88 2.45
C GLY A 256 -7.82 8.19 2.94
N TRP A 257 -7.31 9.05 2.02
CA TRP A 257 -6.62 10.30 2.32
C TRP A 257 -5.43 10.12 3.29
N CYS A 258 -4.73 8.99 3.19
CA CYS A 258 -3.63 8.60 4.06
C CYS A 258 -4.01 8.34 5.53
N PHE A 259 -5.29 8.37 5.90
CA PHE A 259 -5.72 8.11 7.27
C PHE A 259 -5.39 6.71 7.80
N PRO A 260 -5.28 5.61 7.01
CA PRO A 260 -4.77 4.34 7.55
C PRO A 260 -3.41 4.51 8.23
N TRP A 261 -2.52 5.25 7.60
CA TRP A 261 -1.19 5.57 8.13
C TRP A 261 -1.22 6.61 9.25
N THR A 262 -2.12 7.61 9.16
CA THR A 262 -2.34 8.62 10.22
C THR A 262 -2.80 7.98 11.52
N VAL A 263 -3.78 7.06 11.46
CA VAL A 263 -4.28 6.34 12.63
C VAL A 263 -3.17 5.51 13.28
N ALA A 264 -2.33 4.85 12.45
CA ALA A 264 -1.17 4.12 12.97
C ALA A 264 -0.16 5.05 13.64
N ALA A 265 0.15 6.22 13.06
CA ALA A 265 1.07 7.20 13.66
C ALA A 265 0.60 7.68 15.04
N ARG A 266 -0.70 7.68 15.30
CA ARG A 266 -1.33 8.09 16.56
C ARG A 266 -1.66 6.95 17.51
N ALA A 267 -1.30 5.70 17.17
CA ALA A 267 -1.71 4.49 17.89
C ALA A 267 -3.23 4.49 18.16
N GLY A 268 -4.01 4.90 17.16
CA GLY A 268 -5.45 5.02 17.22
C GLY A 268 -6.16 3.70 16.96
N VAL A 269 -7.47 3.73 16.85
CA VAL A 269 -8.33 2.57 16.58
C VAL A 269 -9.02 2.74 15.25
N ASN A 270 -8.87 1.78 14.34
CA ASN A 270 -9.64 1.70 13.10
C ASN A 270 -10.95 0.97 13.38
N VAL A 271 -12.07 1.70 13.42
CA VAL A 271 -13.40 1.10 13.47
C VAL A 271 -13.88 0.91 12.04
N CYS A 272 -13.78 -0.32 11.55
CA CYS A 272 -14.13 -0.70 10.19
C CYS A 272 -15.66 -0.73 10.02
N LEU A 273 -16.14 -0.06 8.98
CA LEU A 273 -17.56 0.02 8.64
C LEU A 273 -17.73 -0.34 7.16
N ARG A 274 -18.32 -1.50 6.88
CA ARG A 274 -18.52 -1.99 5.49
C ARG A 274 -19.37 -1.05 4.65
N ARG A 275 -20.42 -0.49 5.25
CA ARG A 275 -21.39 0.42 4.62
C ARG A 275 -21.72 1.57 5.54
N VAL A 276 -21.88 2.74 4.97
CA VAL A 276 -22.32 3.97 5.63
C VAL A 276 -23.81 4.17 5.39
#